data_0daec03a777f0660808b1d310c42f9e9
#
_entry.id   0daec03a777f0660808b1d310c42f9e9
#
_cell.length_a   1.000
_cell.length_b   1.000
_cell.length_c   1.000
_cell.angle_alpha   90.00
_cell.angle_beta   90.00
_cell.angle_gamma   90.00
#
_symmetry.space_group_name_H-M   'P 1'
#
loop_
_entity.id
_entity.type
_entity.pdbx_description
1 polymer ?
#
loop_
_entity_poly.entity_id
_entity_poly.type
_entity_poly.pdbx_seq_one_letter_code
_entity_poly.pdbx_strand_id
1 'polypeptide(L)'
;MDFIYDVCNSLNIKYEKHKYFNDGVSSKVMLINDKYLVKENTVEELKGEVLYLNANVSEIMQKVIYIDKDYKYVVFDFIKGNVMKDVVDVEDLLKKLSKVVFNYKPTNIEGFGYMDDIKISWKEFLLDEISSCDNLKEYIPSDEYVKKCIDNLEKYPFNKSIIHGDFGTHNFIEHNGKLVGIIDPQAVLGDPIYDLLFAIVSNVDILSTLTLDDIYALAKEDNNKIHDLLVVVLYSRISRCLKYHPQDISIYMDFYNKISL
;
A
#
# COMPACT_ATOMS: atom_id res chain seq x y z
N MET A 1 27.35 7.21 16.30
CA MET A 1 28.24 7.79 15.24
C MET A 1 28.81 6.70 14.37
N ASP A 2 29.25 5.58 14.91
CA ASP A 2 29.88 4.48 14.13
C ASP A 2 28.99 3.98 12.96
N PHE A 3 27.70 3.76 13.22
CA PHE A 3 26.77 3.29 12.19
C PHE A 3 26.66 4.23 10.98
N ILE A 4 26.61 5.55 11.20
CA ILE A 4 26.52 6.55 10.11
C ILE A 4 27.78 6.49 9.23
N TYR A 5 28.94 6.38 9.85
CA TYR A 5 30.21 6.25 9.12
C TYR A 5 30.30 4.95 8.35
N ASP A 6 29.80 3.84 8.91
CA ASP A 6 29.74 2.55 8.22
C ASP A 6 28.87 2.64 6.97
N VAL A 7 27.68 3.28 7.07
CA VAL A 7 26.82 3.53 5.91
C VAL A 7 27.51 4.41 4.88
N CYS A 8 28.13 5.51 5.30
CA CYS A 8 28.84 6.40 4.37
C CYS A 8 29.98 5.68 3.66
N ASN A 9 30.73 4.83 4.37
CA ASN A 9 31.81 4.01 3.79
C ASN A 9 31.25 3.00 2.78
N SER A 10 30.14 2.33 3.10
CA SER A 10 29.47 1.37 2.20
C SER A 10 28.99 2.04 0.91
N LEU A 11 28.56 3.29 0.99
CA LEU A 11 28.13 4.10 -0.16
C LEU A 11 29.31 4.81 -0.87
N ASN A 12 30.51 4.76 -0.31
CA ASN A 12 31.68 5.52 -0.76
C ASN A 12 31.39 7.04 -0.88
N ILE A 13 30.76 7.61 0.14
CA ILE A 13 30.40 9.03 0.21
C ILE A 13 31.04 9.71 1.43
N LYS A 14 31.27 11.03 1.30
CA LYS A 14 31.67 11.85 2.45
C LYS A 14 30.43 12.18 3.27
N TYR A 15 30.52 11.99 4.59
CA TYR A 15 29.51 12.45 5.52
C TYR A 15 29.51 13.99 5.60
N GLU A 16 28.31 14.60 5.52
CA GLU A 16 28.12 16.04 5.73
C GLU A 16 27.12 16.30 6.86
N LYS A 17 25.94 15.67 6.80
CA LYS A 17 24.87 15.83 7.78
C LYS A 17 23.91 14.65 7.79
N HIS A 18 23.11 14.55 8.83
CA HIS A 18 22.00 13.59 8.91
C HIS A 18 20.82 14.18 9.66
N LYS A 19 19.65 13.56 9.46
CA LYS A 19 18.40 13.82 10.18
C LYS A 19 17.70 12.49 10.44
N TYR A 20 17.20 12.26 11.65
CA TYR A 20 16.32 11.15 11.96
C TYR A 20 14.85 11.53 11.72
N PHE A 21 14.08 10.58 11.23
CA PHE A 21 12.62 10.66 11.20
C PHE A 21 12.08 9.79 12.34
N ASN A 22 11.35 10.40 13.26
CA ASN A 22 10.84 9.72 14.47
C ASN A 22 9.36 9.35 14.34
N ASP A 23 8.76 9.54 13.17
CA ASP A 23 7.32 9.38 12.96
C ASP A 23 6.94 7.93 12.56
N GLY A 24 7.90 7.02 12.39
CA GLY A 24 7.65 5.61 12.07
C GLY A 24 7.40 4.76 13.33
N VAL A 25 6.36 3.94 13.30
CA VAL A 25 5.99 3.06 14.44
C VAL A 25 6.90 1.82 14.51
N SER A 26 7.40 1.32 13.37
CA SER A 26 8.11 0.04 13.27
C SER A 26 9.55 0.13 12.78
N SER A 27 9.92 1.16 12.03
CA SER A 27 11.24 1.30 11.42
C SER A 27 12.03 2.50 11.95
N LYS A 28 13.36 2.37 11.97
CA LYS A 28 14.23 3.52 12.19
C LYS A 28 14.67 4.08 10.85
N VAL A 29 14.37 5.34 10.61
CA VAL A 29 14.65 6.00 9.34
C VAL A 29 15.56 7.20 9.55
N MET A 30 16.62 7.29 8.75
CA MET A 30 17.59 8.36 8.77
C MET A 30 17.89 8.87 7.36
N LEU A 31 17.93 10.17 7.19
CA LEU A 31 18.36 10.82 5.96
C LEU A 31 19.80 11.29 6.08
N ILE A 32 20.67 10.88 5.16
CA ILE A 32 22.07 11.31 5.07
C ILE A 32 22.23 12.22 3.86
N ASN A 33 22.90 13.38 4.06
CA ASN A 33 23.25 14.36 3.05
C ASN A 33 22.07 14.82 2.18
N ASP A 34 20.85 14.86 2.74
CA ASP A 34 19.60 15.19 2.05
C ASP A 34 19.34 14.35 0.77
N LYS A 35 19.93 13.18 0.68
CA LYS A 35 19.89 12.37 -0.55
C LYS A 35 19.66 10.87 -0.29
N TYR A 36 20.18 10.33 0.78
CA TYR A 36 20.19 8.90 1.07
C TYR A 36 19.31 8.60 2.27
N LEU A 37 18.19 7.91 2.03
CA LEU A 37 17.30 7.46 3.09
C LEU A 37 17.75 6.08 3.56
N VAL A 38 18.19 5.97 4.79
CA VAL A 38 18.63 4.72 5.44
C VAL A 38 17.49 4.21 6.30
N LYS A 39 17.06 2.99 6.07
CA LYS A 39 15.99 2.33 6.82
C LYS A 39 16.51 1.06 7.49
N GLU A 40 16.31 0.96 8.80
CA GLU A 40 16.50 -0.24 9.60
C GLU A 40 15.11 -0.82 9.92
N ASN A 41 14.93 -2.11 9.69
CA ASN A 41 13.69 -2.84 10.01
C ASN A 41 14.02 -4.33 10.17
N THR A 42 13.00 -5.21 10.30
CA THR A 42 13.21 -6.65 10.24
C THR A 42 13.79 -7.05 8.87
N VAL A 43 14.51 -8.17 8.83
CA VAL A 43 15.13 -8.66 7.59
C VAL A 43 14.06 -8.99 6.55
N GLU A 44 12.93 -9.54 7.00
CA GLU A 44 11.79 -9.95 6.17
C GLU A 44 11.14 -8.73 5.52
N GLU A 45 10.84 -7.70 6.30
CA GLU A 45 10.24 -6.45 5.79
C GLU A 45 11.16 -5.75 4.79
N LEU A 46 12.46 -5.62 5.10
CA LEU A 46 13.43 -5.01 4.17
C LEU A 46 13.58 -5.82 2.87
N LYS A 47 13.56 -7.16 2.94
CA LYS A 47 13.57 -8.02 1.74
C LYS A 47 12.31 -7.84 0.90
N GLY A 48 11.15 -7.77 1.54
CA GLY A 48 9.88 -7.51 0.86
C GLY A 48 9.89 -6.18 0.13
N GLU A 49 10.28 -5.10 0.82
CA GLU A 49 10.37 -3.76 0.25
C GLU A 49 11.31 -3.70 -0.96
N VAL A 50 12.50 -4.27 -0.83
CA VAL A 50 13.48 -4.38 -1.92
C VAL A 50 12.91 -5.20 -3.09
N LEU A 51 12.23 -6.30 -2.81
CA LEU A 51 11.62 -7.16 -3.83
C LEU A 51 10.57 -6.40 -4.64
N TYR A 52 9.64 -5.69 -3.96
CA TYR A 52 8.62 -4.88 -4.63
C TYR A 52 9.23 -3.78 -5.49
N LEU A 53 10.15 -2.99 -4.94
CA LEU A 53 10.77 -1.86 -5.64
C LEU A 53 11.60 -2.29 -6.86
N ASN A 54 12.27 -3.44 -6.79
CA ASN A 54 13.01 -3.99 -7.93
C ASN A 54 12.10 -4.58 -9.00
N ALA A 55 10.95 -5.15 -8.62
CA ALA A 55 9.98 -5.70 -9.57
C ALA A 55 9.21 -4.59 -10.31
N ASN A 56 8.89 -3.47 -9.65
CA ASN A 56 7.96 -2.46 -10.11
C ASN A 56 8.63 -1.09 -10.33
N VAL A 57 9.74 -1.08 -11.05
CA VAL A 57 10.51 0.15 -11.32
C VAL A 57 9.70 1.16 -12.12
N SER A 58 9.58 2.37 -11.61
CA SER A 58 8.97 3.53 -12.31
C SER A 58 9.62 4.85 -11.89
N GLU A 59 9.28 5.94 -12.56
CA GLU A 59 9.84 7.27 -12.25
C GLU A 59 9.45 7.80 -10.87
N ILE A 60 8.28 7.37 -10.37
CA ILE A 60 7.73 7.79 -9.08
C ILE A 60 7.93 6.73 -7.97
N MET A 61 8.52 5.59 -8.27
CA MET A 61 8.90 4.62 -7.24
C MET A 61 10.24 5.00 -6.61
N GLN A 62 10.33 4.86 -5.30
CA GLN A 62 11.59 4.98 -4.57
C GLN A 62 12.60 3.94 -5.10
N LYS A 63 13.88 4.32 -5.17
CA LYS A 63 14.93 3.45 -5.71
C LYS A 63 15.80 2.89 -4.61
N VAL A 64 16.10 1.61 -4.70
CA VAL A 64 17.09 0.94 -3.87
C VAL A 64 18.48 1.37 -4.34
N ILE A 65 19.27 1.95 -3.44
CA ILE A 65 20.65 2.42 -3.71
C ILE A 65 21.68 1.43 -3.21
N TYR A 66 21.46 0.87 -2.01
CA TYR A 66 22.38 -0.09 -1.39
C TYR A 66 21.62 -1.02 -0.44
N ILE A 67 22.04 -2.25 -0.39
CA ILE A 67 21.53 -3.28 0.52
C ILE A 67 22.68 -3.79 1.35
N ASP A 68 22.60 -3.68 2.68
CA ASP A 68 23.56 -4.36 3.56
C ASP A 68 23.49 -5.87 3.34
N LYS A 69 24.65 -6.55 3.34
CA LYS A 69 24.75 -8.00 3.06
C LYS A 69 23.91 -8.88 3.98
N ASP A 70 23.71 -8.44 5.23
CA ASP A 70 22.92 -9.13 6.25
C ASP A 70 21.51 -8.51 6.42
N TYR A 71 21.12 -7.58 5.52
CA TYR A 71 19.86 -6.81 5.61
C TYR A 71 19.66 -6.10 6.96
N LYS A 72 20.72 -5.62 7.60
CA LYS A 72 20.63 -4.78 8.80
C LYS A 72 19.99 -3.43 8.49
N TYR A 73 20.23 -2.93 7.28
CA TYR A 73 19.64 -1.72 6.73
C TYR A 73 19.62 -1.79 5.20
N VAL A 74 18.74 -0.97 4.63
CA VAL A 74 18.69 -0.69 3.19
C VAL A 74 18.77 0.82 2.99
N VAL A 75 19.45 1.24 1.94
CA VAL A 75 19.53 2.66 1.55
C VAL A 75 18.71 2.88 0.29
N PHE A 76 17.83 3.84 0.36
CA PHE A 76 16.98 4.28 -0.74
C PHE A 76 17.36 5.71 -1.18
N ASP A 77 16.93 6.11 -2.36
CA ASP A 77 16.94 7.53 -2.72
C ASP A 77 15.91 8.31 -1.89
N PHE A 78 16.22 9.56 -1.60
CA PHE A 78 15.29 10.43 -0.90
C PHE A 78 14.42 11.20 -1.90
N ILE A 79 13.12 10.93 -1.90
CA ILE A 79 12.13 11.66 -2.70
C ILE A 79 11.77 12.94 -1.95
N LYS A 80 12.07 14.09 -2.54
CA LYS A 80 11.75 15.40 -1.94
C LYS A 80 10.29 15.73 -2.10
N GLY A 81 9.62 16.01 -0.98
CA GLY A 81 8.21 16.35 -0.91
C GLY A 81 7.66 16.15 0.48
N ASN A 82 6.35 16.20 0.60
CA ASN A 82 5.62 15.92 1.84
C ASN A 82 4.77 14.66 1.65
N VAL A 83 4.46 13.98 2.74
CA VAL A 83 3.42 12.94 2.71
C VAL A 83 2.10 13.59 2.30
N MET A 84 1.41 12.97 1.36
CA MET A 84 0.14 13.49 0.83
C MET A 84 -0.95 13.40 1.89
N LYS A 85 -1.39 14.55 2.38
CA LYS A 85 -2.50 14.67 3.34
C LYS A 85 -3.80 15.02 2.63
N ASP A 86 -3.74 16.05 1.78
CA ASP A 86 -4.88 16.56 1.03
C ASP A 86 -4.74 16.18 -0.44
N VAL A 87 -5.82 15.74 -1.06
CA VAL A 87 -5.83 15.40 -2.48
C VAL A 87 -6.46 16.53 -3.27
N VAL A 88 -5.62 17.32 -3.93
CA VAL A 88 -6.06 18.52 -4.68
C VAL A 88 -6.71 18.17 -6.03
N ASP A 89 -6.20 17.13 -6.69
CA ASP A 89 -6.67 16.66 -7.99
C ASP A 89 -6.80 15.15 -7.98
N VAL A 90 -8.01 14.67 -7.65
CA VAL A 90 -8.33 13.24 -7.54
C VAL A 90 -8.17 12.54 -8.88
N GLU A 91 -8.58 13.18 -10.00
CA GLU A 91 -8.52 12.58 -11.33
C GLU A 91 -7.06 12.35 -11.77
N ASP A 92 -6.18 13.36 -11.65
CA ASP A 92 -4.75 13.23 -11.99
C ASP A 92 -4.07 12.17 -11.10
N LEU A 93 -4.37 12.17 -9.80
CA LEU A 93 -3.85 11.18 -8.87
C LEU A 93 -4.24 9.76 -9.29
N LEU A 94 -5.52 9.48 -9.44
CA LEU A 94 -6.03 8.15 -9.78
C LEU A 94 -5.54 7.67 -11.15
N LYS A 95 -5.39 8.57 -12.12
CA LYS A 95 -4.80 8.25 -13.42
C LYS A 95 -3.34 7.80 -13.30
N LYS A 96 -2.56 8.45 -12.43
CA LYS A 96 -1.16 8.05 -12.17
C LYS A 96 -1.10 6.72 -11.42
N LEU A 97 -1.92 6.53 -10.39
CA LEU A 97 -1.96 5.29 -9.62
C LEU A 97 -2.40 4.10 -10.47
N SER A 98 -3.44 4.26 -11.29
CA SER A 98 -3.87 3.24 -12.25
C SER A 98 -2.74 2.84 -13.20
N LYS A 99 -1.98 3.82 -13.72
CA LYS A 99 -0.83 3.54 -14.58
C LYS A 99 0.25 2.74 -13.86
N VAL A 100 0.49 3.00 -12.58
CA VAL A 100 1.43 2.23 -11.77
C VAL A 100 0.93 0.80 -11.60
N VAL A 101 -0.29 0.62 -11.13
CA VAL A 101 -0.90 -0.68 -10.84
C VAL A 101 -0.98 -1.56 -12.08
N PHE A 102 -1.42 -1.03 -13.23
CA PHE A 102 -1.49 -1.80 -14.48
C PHE A 102 -0.13 -2.13 -15.11
N ASN A 103 0.96 -1.54 -14.61
CA ASN A 103 2.32 -1.88 -15.02
C ASN A 103 3.03 -2.85 -14.07
N TYR A 104 2.38 -3.31 -13.00
CA TYR A 104 2.95 -4.35 -12.14
C TYR A 104 3.28 -5.60 -12.93
N LYS A 105 4.43 -6.20 -12.64
CA LYS A 105 4.92 -7.37 -13.37
C LYS A 105 4.33 -8.64 -12.75
N PRO A 106 3.79 -9.55 -13.59
CA PRO A 106 3.38 -10.87 -13.13
C PRO A 106 4.54 -11.59 -12.43
N THR A 107 4.21 -12.38 -11.40
CA THR A 107 5.19 -13.18 -10.65
C THR A 107 4.79 -14.65 -10.59
N ASN A 108 5.80 -15.52 -10.57
CA ASN A 108 5.65 -16.96 -10.36
C ASN A 108 6.04 -17.39 -8.93
N ILE A 109 6.31 -16.44 -8.04
CA ILE A 109 6.58 -16.76 -6.62
C ILE A 109 5.36 -17.50 -6.06
N GLU A 110 5.58 -18.62 -5.38
CA GLU A 110 4.51 -19.44 -4.83
C GLU A 110 3.80 -18.74 -3.67
N GLY A 111 2.51 -19.04 -3.47
CA GLY A 111 1.67 -18.52 -2.41
C GLY A 111 1.09 -17.13 -2.68
N PHE A 112 0.48 -16.55 -1.64
CA PHE A 112 -0.26 -15.28 -1.65
C PHE A 112 -0.08 -14.56 -0.31
N GLY A 113 -0.29 -13.24 -0.29
CA GLY A 113 -0.21 -12.45 0.94
C GLY A 113 1.18 -11.87 1.19
N TYR A 114 1.43 -11.49 2.44
CA TYR A 114 2.69 -10.88 2.86
C TYR A 114 3.86 -11.86 2.72
N MET A 115 5.05 -11.34 2.41
CA MET A 115 6.23 -12.17 2.17
C MET A 115 6.72 -12.94 3.41
N ASP A 116 6.37 -12.48 4.60
CA ASP A 116 6.66 -13.12 5.89
C ASP A 116 5.50 -14.01 6.41
N ASP A 117 4.32 -13.95 5.76
CA ASP A 117 3.13 -14.72 6.11
C ASP A 117 2.41 -15.21 4.85
N ILE A 118 3.04 -16.12 4.12
CA ILE A 118 2.54 -16.68 2.86
C ILE A 118 1.36 -17.62 3.11
N LYS A 119 0.24 -17.35 2.43
CA LYS A 119 -0.96 -18.18 2.41
C LYS A 119 -0.99 -19.07 1.15
N ILE A 120 -1.79 -20.14 1.21
CA ILE A 120 -1.92 -21.09 0.10
C ILE A 120 -2.73 -20.47 -1.05
N SER A 121 -3.70 -19.59 -0.74
CA SER A 121 -4.57 -18.97 -1.74
C SER A 121 -4.82 -17.49 -1.44
N TRP A 122 -5.22 -16.75 -2.48
CA TRP A 122 -5.67 -15.37 -2.34
C TRP A 122 -6.90 -15.24 -1.43
N LYS A 123 -7.80 -16.21 -1.51
CA LYS A 123 -8.96 -16.33 -0.62
C LYS A 123 -8.55 -16.42 0.84
N GLU A 124 -7.58 -17.28 1.16
CA GLU A 124 -7.09 -17.43 2.53
C GLU A 124 -6.48 -16.14 3.06
N PHE A 125 -5.70 -15.43 2.23
CA PHE A 125 -5.17 -14.11 2.59
C PHE A 125 -6.29 -13.10 2.87
N LEU A 126 -7.30 -12.99 2.02
CA LEU A 126 -8.41 -12.06 2.22
C LEU A 126 -9.26 -12.42 3.45
N LEU A 127 -9.45 -13.71 3.73
CA LEU A 127 -10.14 -14.16 4.94
C LEU A 127 -9.35 -13.81 6.20
N ASP A 128 -8.01 -13.89 6.15
CA ASP A 128 -7.15 -13.51 7.26
C ASP A 128 -7.20 -12.00 7.51
N GLU A 129 -7.14 -11.19 6.44
CA GLU A 129 -7.29 -9.72 6.52
C GLU A 129 -8.60 -9.31 7.22
N ILE A 130 -9.73 -9.93 6.88
CA ILE A 130 -11.01 -9.60 7.52
C ILE A 130 -11.16 -10.19 8.92
N SER A 131 -10.45 -11.25 9.26
CA SER A 131 -10.51 -11.90 10.58
C SER A 131 -10.02 -10.97 11.70
N SER A 132 -9.13 -10.04 11.38
CA SER A 132 -8.60 -9.03 12.30
C SER A 132 -9.57 -7.87 12.59
N CYS A 133 -10.75 -7.86 11.96
CA CYS A 133 -11.72 -6.75 12.00
C CYS A 133 -12.81 -6.91 13.07
N ASP A 134 -12.52 -7.53 14.21
CA ASP A 134 -13.50 -7.77 15.28
C ASP A 134 -14.16 -6.51 15.87
N ASN A 135 -13.52 -5.36 15.72
CA ASN A 135 -14.03 -4.06 16.16
C ASN A 135 -15.22 -3.55 15.34
N LEU A 136 -15.55 -4.21 14.21
CA LEU A 136 -16.66 -3.80 13.31
C LEU A 136 -18.04 -4.29 13.74
N LYS A 137 -18.15 -5.22 14.68
CA LYS A 137 -19.41 -5.91 15.05
C LYS A 137 -20.56 -4.97 15.45
N GLU A 138 -20.25 -3.80 15.98
CA GLU A 138 -21.25 -2.77 16.33
C GLU A 138 -21.82 -2.05 15.10
N TYR A 139 -21.06 -1.97 13.99
CA TYR A 139 -21.42 -1.27 12.76
C TYR A 139 -21.88 -2.23 11.67
N ILE A 140 -21.21 -3.37 11.55
CA ILE A 140 -21.49 -4.43 10.59
C ILE A 140 -21.62 -5.75 11.39
N PRO A 141 -22.82 -6.11 11.83
CA PRO A 141 -23.04 -7.23 12.75
C PRO A 141 -22.63 -8.59 12.21
N SER A 142 -22.60 -8.77 10.89
CA SER A 142 -22.22 -10.03 10.24
C SER A 142 -21.26 -9.77 9.10
N ASP A 143 -20.22 -10.60 8.99
CA ASP A 143 -19.24 -10.61 7.90
C ASP A 143 -19.62 -11.61 6.77
N GLU A 144 -20.81 -12.23 6.83
CA GLU A 144 -21.24 -13.23 5.85
C GLU A 144 -21.26 -12.68 4.42
N TYR A 145 -21.68 -11.42 4.24
CA TYR A 145 -21.69 -10.79 2.93
C TYR A 145 -20.28 -10.61 2.40
N VAL A 146 -19.34 -10.17 3.23
CA VAL A 146 -17.93 -9.99 2.85
C VAL A 146 -17.30 -11.34 2.50
N LYS A 147 -17.56 -12.38 3.29
CA LYS A 147 -17.10 -13.76 3.00
C LYS A 147 -17.66 -14.28 1.69
N LYS A 148 -18.94 -14.00 1.38
CA LYS A 148 -19.55 -14.33 0.08
C LYS A 148 -18.85 -13.61 -1.07
N CYS A 149 -18.49 -12.33 -0.91
CA CYS A 149 -17.71 -11.61 -1.92
C CYS A 149 -16.34 -12.26 -2.12
N ILE A 150 -15.64 -12.65 -1.05
CA ILE A 150 -14.36 -13.39 -1.15
C ILE A 150 -14.54 -14.72 -1.90
N ASP A 151 -15.59 -15.49 -1.62
CA ASP A 151 -15.90 -16.74 -2.32
C ASP A 151 -16.15 -16.51 -3.83
N ASN A 152 -16.80 -15.40 -4.18
CA ASN A 152 -17.07 -15.05 -5.57
C ASN A 152 -15.79 -14.76 -6.34
N LEU A 153 -14.77 -14.17 -5.71
CA LEU A 153 -13.50 -13.82 -6.37
C LEU A 153 -12.80 -15.03 -7.01
N GLU A 154 -13.04 -16.24 -6.51
CA GLU A 154 -12.49 -17.48 -7.11
C GLU A 154 -13.02 -17.76 -8.53
N LYS A 155 -14.09 -17.11 -8.97
CA LYS A 155 -14.70 -17.29 -10.30
C LYS A 155 -14.02 -16.44 -11.38
N TYR A 156 -13.22 -15.47 -11.01
CA TYR A 156 -12.62 -14.50 -11.93
C TYR A 156 -11.15 -14.81 -12.22
N PRO A 157 -10.66 -14.39 -13.39
CA PRO A 157 -9.23 -14.45 -13.69
C PRO A 157 -8.41 -13.71 -12.64
N PHE A 158 -7.29 -14.29 -12.26
CA PHE A 158 -6.38 -13.75 -11.27
C PHE A 158 -5.02 -13.44 -11.88
N ASN A 159 -4.56 -12.20 -11.76
CA ASN A 159 -3.27 -11.75 -12.26
C ASN A 159 -2.32 -11.54 -11.07
N LYS A 160 -1.56 -12.58 -10.69
CA LYS A 160 -0.65 -12.49 -9.56
C LYS A 160 0.56 -11.62 -9.86
N SER A 161 0.76 -10.62 -9.02
CA SER A 161 1.90 -9.71 -9.05
C SER A 161 2.44 -9.50 -7.64
N ILE A 162 3.62 -8.88 -7.54
CA ILE A 162 4.10 -8.34 -6.28
C ILE A 162 3.50 -6.93 -6.17
N ILE A 163 2.48 -6.77 -5.34
CA ILE A 163 1.77 -5.52 -5.14
C ILE A 163 2.31 -4.78 -3.91
N HIS A 164 1.98 -3.49 -3.76
CA HIS A 164 2.45 -2.66 -2.66
C HIS A 164 1.89 -3.11 -1.29
N GLY A 165 0.62 -3.50 -1.24
CA GLY A 165 -0.06 -4.01 -0.05
C GLY A 165 -0.52 -2.96 0.96
N ASP A 166 0.06 -1.75 0.94
CA ASP A 166 -0.35 -0.60 1.75
C ASP A 166 -0.37 0.68 0.90
N PHE A 167 -1.08 0.61 -0.24
CA PHE A 167 -1.06 1.60 -1.32
C PHE A 167 -1.97 2.79 -1.01
N GLY A 168 -1.72 3.49 0.10
CA GLY A 168 -2.53 4.61 0.58
C GLY A 168 -1.81 5.96 0.52
N THR A 169 -2.58 7.05 0.69
CA THR A 169 -2.07 8.43 0.61
C THR A 169 -0.95 8.72 1.61
N HIS A 170 -0.89 8.01 2.72
CA HIS A 170 0.18 8.12 3.71
C HIS A 170 1.54 7.60 3.21
N ASN A 171 1.56 6.82 2.13
CA ASN A 171 2.76 6.33 1.44
C ASN A 171 3.01 7.06 0.11
N PHE A 172 2.27 8.13 -0.16
CA PHE A 172 2.46 8.96 -1.35
C PHE A 172 3.16 10.26 -0.99
N ILE A 173 4.21 10.59 -1.73
CA ILE A 173 4.94 11.85 -1.59
C ILE A 173 4.42 12.82 -2.65
N GLU A 174 3.98 13.99 -2.20
CA GLU A 174 3.54 15.09 -3.05
C GLU A 174 4.56 16.23 -3.09
N HIS A 175 4.58 16.95 -4.19
CA HIS A 175 5.24 18.24 -4.32
C HIS A 175 4.34 19.18 -5.12
N ASN A 176 3.96 20.31 -4.51
CA ASN A 176 3.00 21.27 -5.09
C ASN A 176 1.67 20.62 -5.52
N GLY A 177 1.12 19.74 -4.67
CA GLY A 177 -0.15 19.04 -4.89
C GLY A 177 -0.09 17.93 -5.93
N LYS A 178 1.09 17.56 -6.43
CA LYS A 178 1.26 16.48 -7.42
C LYS A 178 2.01 15.29 -6.82
N LEU A 179 1.55 14.09 -7.12
CA LEU A 179 2.26 12.86 -6.79
C LEU A 179 3.63 12.83 -7.47
N VAL A 180 4.70 12.74 -6.66
CA VAL A 180 6.10 12.66 -7.11
C VAL A 180 6.81 11.42 -6.59
N GLY A 181 6.23 10.70 -5.61
CA GLY A 181 6.84 9.50 -5.04
C GLY A 181 5.86 8.54 -4.41
N ILE A 182 6.19 7.25 -4.45
CA ILE A 182 5.53 6.15 -3.73
C ILE A 182 6.61 5.43 -2.94
N ILE A 183 6.36 5.22 -1.65
CA ILE A 183 7.32 4.71 -0.67
C ILE A 183 6.70 3.63 0.21
N ASP A 184 7.52 2.91 0.95
CA ASP A 184 7.13 2.02 2.06
C ASP A 184 6.19 0.86 1.67
N PRO A 185 6.51 0.06 0.64
CA PRO A 185 5.70 -1.09 0.27
C PRO A 185 5.86 -2.24 1.28
N GLN A 186 4.77 -2.94 1.55
CA GLN A 186 4.76 -4.16 2.37
C GLN A 186 5.03 -5.43 1.56
N ALA A 187 5.00 -5.35 0.24
CA ALA A 187 5.20 -6.45 -0.70
C ALA A 187 4.25 -7.64 -0.47
N VAL A 188 3.09 -7.56 -1.06
CA VAL A 188 2.07 -8.61 -1.03
C VAL A 188 2.05 -9.36 -2.36
N LEU A 189 1.95 -10.68 -2.34
CA LEU A 189 1.67 -11.49 -3.52
C LEU A 189 0.15 -11.50 -3.76
N GLY A 190 -0.32 -10.71 -4.71
CA GLY A 190 -1.75 -10.46 -4.85
C GLY A 190 -2.19 -9.97 -6.23
N ASP A 191 -3.46 -9.61 -6.31
CA ASP A 191 -4.06 -9.00 -7.50
C ASP A 191 -3.77 -7.49 -7.52
N PRO A 192 -3.21 -6.93 -8.62
CA PRO A 192 -2.97 -5.50 -8.76
C PRO A 192 -4.16 -4.59 -8.42
N ILE A 193 -5.37 -5.03 -8.74
CA ILE A 193 -6.59 -4.25 -8.47
C ILE A 193 -6.80 -4.00 -6.97
N TYR A 194 -6.30 -4.88 -6.11
CA TYR A 194 -6.33 -4.67 -4.66
C TYR A 194 -5.68 -3.33 -4.27
N ASP A 195 -4.49 -3.01 -4.79
CA ASP A 195 -3.80 -1.75 -4.50
C ASP A 195 -4.60 -0.53 -5.01
N LEU A 196 -5.17 -0.62 -6.22
CA LEU A 196 -5.95 0.48 -6.75
C LEU A 196 -7.19 0.77 -5.89
N LEU A 197 -7.90 -0.27 -5.48
CA LEU A 197 -9.05 -0.14 -4.59
C LEU A 197 -8.63 0.34 -3.19
N PHE A 198 -7.50 -0.16 -2.69
CA PHE A 198 -6.93 0.32 -1.43
C PHE A 198 -6.63 1.83 -1.48
N ALA A 199 -6.03 2.33 -2.56
CA ALA A 199 -5.77 3.76 -2.73
C ALA A 199 -7.06 4.58 -2.69
N ILE A 200 -8.11 4.13 -3.36
CA ILE A 200 -9.42 4.79 -3.39
C ILE A 200 -10.01 4.87 -1.99
N VAL A 201 -10.03 3.78 -1.24
CA VAL A 201 -10.65 3.75 0.09
C VAL A 201 -9.73 4.27 1.19
N SER A 202 -8.45 4.52 0.92
CA SER A 202 -7.49 5.00 1.93
C SER A 202 -7.75 6.43 2.37
N ASN A 203 -8.46 7.22 1.56
CA ASN A 203 -8.72 8.63 1.79
C ASN A 203 -10.19 8.97 1.50
N VAL A 204 -10.87 9.60 2.46
CA VAL A 204 -12.30 9.95 2.36
C VAL A 204 -12.59 10.99 1.26
N ASP A 205 -11.64 11.89 0.98
CA ASP A 205 -11.82 12.89 -0.08
C ASP A 205 -11.86 12.22 -1.45
N ILE A 206 -10.99 11.21 -1.67
CA ILE A 206 -11.01 10.41 -2.90
C ILE A 206 -12.34 9.65 -2.98
N LEU A 207 -12.69 8.90 -1.93
CA LEU A 207 -13.89 8.07 -1.91
C LEU A 207 -15.17 8.89 -2.12
N SER A 208 -15.25 10.08 -1.54
CA SER A 208 -16.44 10.95 -1.63
C SER A 208 -16.64 11.58 -3.01
N THR A 209 -15.60 11.65 -3.85
CA THR A 209 -15.68 12.22 -5.20
C THR A 209 -16.08 11.20 -6.27
N LEU A 210 -16.05 9.90 -5.95
CA LEU A 210 -16.25 8.82 -6.93
C LEU A 210 -17.62 8.17 -6.80
N THR A 211 -18.19 7.84 -7.95
CA THR A 211 -19.30 6.89 -8.05
C THR A 211 -18.77 5.46 -8.26
N LEU A 212 -19.62 4.45 -8.11
CA LEU A 212 -19.24 3.07 -8.45
C LEU A 212 -18.86 2.93 -9.92
N ASP A 213 -19.56 3.61 -10.81
CA ASP A 213 -19.26 3.58 -12.24
C ASP A 213 -17.88 4.17 -12.55
N ASP A 214 -17.46 5.21 -11.83
CA ASP A 214 -16.11 5.76 -11.94
C ASP A 214 -15.05 4.75 -11.51
N ILE A 215 -15.29 4.02 -10.41
CA ILE A 215 -14.39 2.98 -9.91
C ILE A 215 -14.29 1.82 -10.91
N TYR A 216 -15.41 1.37 -11.46
CA TYR A 216 -15.44 0.31 -12.48
C TYR A 216 -14.69 0.72 -13.75
N ALA A 217 -14.94 1.95 -14.24
CA ALA A 217 -14.25 2.49 -15.41
C ALA A 217 -12.73 2.63 -15.19
N LEU A 218 -12.31 2.98 -13.97
CA LEU A 218 -10.91 3.12 -13.61
C LEU A 218 -10.19 1.76 -13.55
N ALA A 219 -10.81 0.76 -12.95
CA ALA A 219 -10.23 -0.56 -12.72
C ALA A 219 -10.14 -1.42 -13.99
N LYS A 220 -11.01 -1.18 -15.00
CA LYS A 220 -10.98 -1.84 -16.33
C LYS A 220 -11.02 -3.37 -16.29
N GLU A 221 -11.68 -3.93 -15.30
CA GLU A 221 -11.90 -5.36 -15.13
C GLU A 221 -13.41 -5.68 -15.05
N ASP A 222 -13.78 -6.93 -14.81
CA ASP A 222 -15.19 -7.30 -14.62
C ASP A 222 -15.77 -6.55 -13.40
N ASN A 223 -16.91 -5.87 -13.60
CA ASN A 223 -17.51 -5.03 -12.57
C ASN A 223 -17.88 -5.82 -11.30
N ASN A 224 -18.27 -7.09 -11.43
CA ASN A 224 -18.59 -7.90 -10.26
C ASN A 224 -17.33 -8.28 -9.49
N LYS A 225 -16.22 -8.58 -10.20
CA LYS A 225 -14.90 -8.79 -9.55
C LYS A 225 -14.48 -7.56 -8.77
N ILE A 226 -14.57 -6.37 -9.39
CA ILE A 226 -14.21 -5.10 -8.76
C ILE A 226 -15.10 -4.86 -7.55
N HIS A 227 -16.41 -5.07 -7.70
CA HIS A 227 -17.37 -4.91 -6.62
C HIS A 227 -17.05 -5.81 -5.43
N ASP A 228 -16.90 -7.11 -5.66
CA ASP A 228 -16.60 -8.08 -4.61
C ASP A 228 -15.29 -7.72 -3.88
N LEU A 229 -14.24 -7.35 -4.61
CA LEU A 229 -12.96 -6.96 -4.01
C LEU A 229 -13.05 -5.61 -3.28
N LEU A 230 -13.81 -4.63 -3.82
CA LEU A 230 -14.04 -3.34 -3.18
C LEU A 230 -14.73 -3.50 -1.81
N VAL A 231 -15.73 -4.39 -1.71
CA VAL A 231 -16.40 -4.71 -0.44
C VAL A 231 -15.38 -5.21 0.59
N VAL A 232 -14.48 -6.11 0.19
CA VAL A 232 -13.45 -6.67 1.09
C VAL A 232 -12.46 -5.61 1.56
N VAL A 233 -11.92 -4.83 0.63
CA VAL A 233 -10.93 -3.77 0.93
C VAL A 233 -11.56 -2.67 1.78
N LEU A 234 -12.80 -2.29 1.49
CA LEU A 234 -13.54 -1.29 2.28
C LEU A 234 -13.83 -1.80 3.70
N TYR A 235 -14.21 -3.06 3.86
CA TYR A 235 -14.45 -3.67 5.17
C TYR A 235 -13.20 -3.57 6.07
N SER A 236 -12.03 -3.96 5.56
CA SER A 236 -10.76 -3.81 6.27
C SER A 236 -10.43 -2.34 6.55
N ARG A 237 -10.74 -1.43 5.59
CA ARG A 237 -10.51 0.01 5.79
C ARG A 237 -11.38 0.59 6.89
N ILE A 238 -12.66 0.20 6.99
CA ILE A 238 -13.57 0.65 8.06
C ILE A 238 -13.01 0.25 9.43
N SER A 239 -12.49 -0.98 9.58
CA SER A 239 -11.84 -1.43 10.82
C SER A 239 -10.66 -0.54 11.22
N ARG A 240 -9.80 -0.22 10.26
CA ARG A 240 -8.65 0.69 10.49
C ARG A 240 -9.12 2.14 10.79
N CYS A 241 -10.19 2.60 10.12
CA CYS A 241 -10.79 3.91 10.37
C CYS A 241 -11.26 4.05 11.81
N LEU A 242 -11.96 3.08 12.36
CA LEU A 242 -12.41 3.09 13.76
C LEU A 242 -11.26 3.23 14.76
N LYS A 243 -10.09 2.67 14.42
CA LYS A 243 -8.91 2.71 15.28
C LYS A 243 -8.14 4.03 15.19
N TYR A 244 -8.02 4.59 13.99
CA TYR A 244 -7.08 5.69 13.73
C TYR A 244 -7.76 7.01 13.32
N HIS A 245 -8.97 6.96 12.75
CA HIS A 245 -9.70 8.10 12.19
C HIS A 245 -11.21 7.99 12.45
N PRO A 246 -11.67 7.77 13.71
CA PRO A 246 -13.08 7.48 14.01
C PRO A 246 -14.06 8.59 13.57
N GLN A 247 -13.57 9.83 13.36
CA GLN A 247 -14.38 10.93 12.84
C GLN A 247 -14.90 10.70 11.41
N ASP A 248 -14.23 9.84 10.62
CA ASP A 248 -14.56 9.59 9.21
C ASP A 248 -15.50 8.39 9.02
N ILE A 249 -15.87 7.71 10.10
CA ILE A 249 -16.61 6.44 10.05
C ILE A 249 -17.96 6.56 9.30
N SER A 250 -18.67 7.70 9.45
CA SER A 250 -19.96 7.89 8.80
C SER A 250 -19.86 7.86 7.27
N ILE A 251 -18.79 8.44 6.71
CA ILE A 251 -18.56 8.48 5.26
C ILE A 251 -18.33 7.05 4.73
N TYR A 252 -17.49 6.29 5.42
CA TYR A 252 -17.23 4.90 5.04
C TYR A 252 -18.46 4.02 5.16
N MET A 253 -19.24 4.17 6.24
CA MET A 253 -20.46 3.39 6.43
C MET A 253 -21.54 3.74 5.40
N ASP A 254 -21.69 5.01 5.06
CA ASP A 254 -22.62 5.43 4.00
C ASP A 254 -22.25 4.81 2.65
N PHE A 255 -20.96 4.76 2.33
CA PHE A 255 -20.49 4.12 1.10
C PHE A 255 -20.66 2.60 1.16
N TYR A 256 -20.30 1.95 2.27
CA TYR A 256 -20.47 0.51 2.47
C TYR A 256 -21.94 0.09 2.32
N ASN A 257 -22.88 0.82 2.94
CA ASN A 257 -24.29 0.53 2.85
C ASN A 257 -24.84 0.66 1.42
N LYS A 258 -24.28 1.56 0.60
CA LYS A 258 -24.68 1.70 -0.83
C LYS A 258 -24.22 0.51 -1.68
N ILE A 259 -23.07 -0.08 -1.36
CA ILE A 259 -22.52 -1.18 -2.16
C ILE A 259 -22.89 -2.57 -1.64
N SER A 260 -23.41 -2.69 -0.43
CA SER A 260 -23.81 -3.98 0.19
C SER A 260 -25.29 -4.28 0.08
N LEU A 261 -26.07 -3.44 -0.60
CA LEU A 261 -27.50 -3.65 -0.94
C LEU A 261 -27.63 -4.38 -2.27
#